data_6ae7b2aebdedab0f862eda3b1985402e
#
_entry.id   6ae7b2aebdedab0f862eda3b1985402e
#
_cell.length_a   1.000
_cell.length_b   1.000
_cell.length_c   1.000
_cell.angle_alpha   90.00
_cell.angle_beta   90.00
_cell.angle_gamma   90.00
#
_symmetry.space_group_name_H-M   'P 1'
#
loop_
_entity.id
_entity.type
_entity.pdbx_description
1 polymer ?
#
loop_
_entity_poly.entity_id
_entity_poly.type
_entity_poly.pdbx_seq_one_letter_code
_entity_poly.pdbx_strand_id
1 'polypeptide(L)'
;MSAIAADASARSDELFGHPKGLYVCFFTEMWERFSFYGMKALLLLYLTKYHLFSDDNGYNLIGAYGGLVYAMPVIGGLVADRWLGMRKAVVFGGVLLVLGHLGMAIEGHPASSVGGVVTRDARALQVFYFSLALIIMGVGFLKPNISTIVGKLYVENDPRRDSGFSLFYAGINIGATISGVLCGWLGETYGWGWGFGAAGIGMLAGLANFVMGQKHLRGHAEPPDAARLRERVFGPVTREYAIYLAA
;
A
#
# COMPACT_ATOMS: atom_id res chain seq x y z
N MET A 1 -30.13 -22.26 15.87
CA MET A 1 -28.74 -22.78 15.88
C MET A 1 -28.27 -22.83 17.32
N SER A 2 -27.80 -23.97 17.82
CA SER A 2 -27.39 -24.11 19.23
C SER A 2 -26.11 -23.31 19.49
N ALA A 3 -25.92 -22.80 20.72
CA ALA A 3 -24.73 -22.10 21.18
C ALA A 3 -23.43 -22.86 20.89
N ILE A 4 -23.48 -24.20 20.93
CA ILE A 4 -22.36 -25.12 20.62
C ILE A 4 -21.95 -25.01 19.14
N ALA A 5 -22.90 -24.88 18.21
CA ALA A 5 -22.59 -24.72 16.77
C ALA A 5 -22.01 -23.33 16.45
N ALA A 6 -22.43 -22.30 17.17
CA ALA A 6 -21.88 -20.93 17.04
C ALA A 6 -20.45 -20.88 17.61
N ASP A 7 -20.17 -21.52 18.74
CA ASP A 7 -18.82 -21.58 19.34
C ASP A 7 -17.85 -22.39 18.45
N ALA A 8 -18.29 -23.51 17.87
CA ALA A 8 -17.51 -24.32 16.94
C ALA A 8 -17.18 -23.56 15.63
N SER A 9 -18.13 -22.77 15.12
CA SER A 9 -17.90 -21.96 13.92
C SER A 9 -16.95 -20.78 14.18
N ALA A 10 -17.03 -20.16 15.36
CA ALA A 10 -16.11 -19.11 15.79
C ALA A 10 -14.67 -19.64 15.92
N ARG A 11 -14.49 -20.82 16.54
CA ARG A 11 -13.16 -21.47 16.67
C ARG A 11 -12.58 -21.92 15.33
N SER A 12 -13.40 -22.25 14.34
CA SER A 12 -12.92 -22.62 12.99
C SER A 12 -12.28 -21.47 12.21
N ASP A 13 -12.58 -20.22 12.58
CA ASP A 13 -12.02 -19.02 11.95
C ASP A 13 -10.88 -18.37 12.77
N GLU A 14 -10.35 -19.07 13.77
CA GLU A 14 -9.18 -18.66 14.54
C GLU A 14 -7.92 -19.46 14.16
N LEU A 15 -6.77 -18.81 14.33
CA LEU A 15 -5.44 -19.40 14.17
C LEU A 15 -4.54 -18.84 15.28
N PHE A 16 -3.85 -19.71 16.05
CA PHE A 16 -3.01 -19.33 17.19
C PHE A 16 -3.69 -18.38 18.19
N GLY A 17 -5.00 -18.56 18.41
CA GLY A 17 -5.76 -17.75 19.34
C GLY A 17 -6.22 -16.39 18.83
N HIS A 18 -6.00 -16.08 17.54
CA HIS A 18 -6.43 -14.84 16.89
C HIS A 18 -7.31 -15.12 15.67
N PRO A 19 -8.19 -14.17 15.27
CA PRO A 19 -8.96 -14.27 14.03
C PRO A 19 -8.05 -14.43 12.82
N LYS A 20 -8.37 -15.34 11.89
CA LYS A 20 -7.59 -15.54 10.64
C LYS A 20 -7.44 -14.26 9.82
N GLY A 21 -8.42 -13.35 9.89
CA GLY A 21 -8.35 -12.03 9.27
C GLY A 21 -7.14 -11.19 9.72
N LEU A 22 -6.67 -11.37 10.97
CA LEU A 22 -5.47 -10.73 11.46
C LEU A 22 -4.23 -11.09 10.63
N TYR A 23 -4.08 -12.38 10.29
CA TYR A 23 -2.92 -12.84 9.50
C TYR A 23 -3.00 -12.35 8.06
N VAL A 24 -4.21 -12.22 7.51
CA VAL A 24 -4.41 -11.58 6.20
C VAL A 24 -3.92 -10.13 6.25
N CYS A 25 -4.32 -9.37 7.26
CA CYS A 25 -3.86 -7.98 7.44
C CYS A 25 -2.35 -7.91 7.74
N PHE A 26 -1.82 -8.80 8.59
CA PHE A 26 -0.39 -8.89 8.92
C PHE A 26 0.47 -9.06 7.66
N PHE A 27 0.20 -10.08 6.84
CA PHE A 27 1.01 -10.33 5.65
C PHE A 27 0.82 -9.24 4.60
N THR A 28 -0.38 -8.69 4.45
CA THR A 28 -0.63 -7.57 3.53
C THR A 28 0.17 -6.33 3.93
N GLU A 29 0.12 -5.95 5.20
CA GLU A 29 0.89 -4.81 5.72
C GLU A 29 2.40 -5.07 5.65
N MET A 30 2.85 -6.27 5.99
CA MET A 30 4.26 -6.66 5.88
C MET A 30 4.79 -6.44 4.46
N TRP A 31 4.07 -6.91 3.44
CA TRP A 31 4.47 -6.73 2.04
C TRP A 31 4.34 -5.30 1.56
N GLU A 32 3.33 -4.57 2.04
CA GLU A 32 3.20 -3.15 1.76
C GLU A 32 4.36 -2.37 2.38
N ARG A 33 4.73 -2.64 3.63
CA ARG A 33 5.90 -2.03 4.26
C ARG A 33 7.21 -2.42 3.57
N PHE A 34 7.32 -3.67 3.14
CA PHE A 34 8.44 -4.11 2.29
C PHE A 34 8.56 -3.22 1.05
N SER A 35 7.47 -3.03 0.30
CA SER A 35 7.50 -2.23 -0.93
C SER A 35 7.82 -0.76 -0.65
N PHE A 36 7.19 -0.18 0.37
CA PHE A 36 7.37 1.23 0.73
C PHE A 36 8.79 1.55 1.18
N TYR A 37 9.34 0.78 2.13
CA TYR A 37 10.69 1.02 2.65
C TYR A 37 11.77 0.60 1.64
N GLY A 38 11.52 -0.43 0.83
CA GLY A 38 12.42 -0.83 -0.25
C GLY A 38 12.59 0.28 -1.29
N MET A 39 11.48 0.85 -1.74
CA MET A 39 11.51 2.01 -2.63
C MET A 39 12.19 3.22 -1.97
N LYS A 40 11.83 3.52 -0.72
CA LYS A 40 12.36 4.69 0.00
C LYS A 40 13.88 4.60 0.21
N ALA A 41 14.42 3.42 0.44
CA ALA A 41 15.86 3.20 0.59
C ALA A 41 16.64 3.56 -0.69
N LEU A 42 16.06 3.35 -1.85
CA LEU A 42 16.67 3.65 -3.14
C LEU A 42 16.41 5.08 -3.63
N LEU A 43 15.33 5.72 -3.18
CA LEU A 43 14.81 6.93 -3.79
C LEU A 43 15.80 8.08 -3.86
N LEU A 44 16.51 8.38 -2.76
CA LEU A 44 17.50 9.47 -2.75
C LEU A 44 18.67 9.16 -3.68
N LEU A 45 19.20 7.95 -3.61
CA LEU A 45 20.33 7.52 -4.45
C LEU A 45 19.95 7.53 -5.93
N TYR A 46 18.75 7.09 -6.27
CA TYR A 46 18.22 7.14 -7.62
C TYR A 46 18.11 8.59 -8.15
N LEU A 47 17.62 9.51 -7.34
CA LEU A 47 17.55 10.92 -7.70
C LEU A 47 18.93 11.54 -7.93
N THR A 48 19.87 11.29 -7.02
CA THR A 48 21.17 11.96 -7.04
C THR A 48 22.18 11.28 -7.97
N LYS A 49 22.24 9.93 -8.00
CA LYS A 49 23.22 9.19 -8.81
C LYS A 49 22.73 8.93 -10.24
N TYR A 50 21.43 8.65 -10.44
CA TYR A 50 20.89 8.30 -11.76
C TYR A 50 20.35 9.49 -12.51
N HIS A 51 19.58 10.35 -11.84
CA HIS A 51 19.01 11.55 -12.44
C HIS A 51 19.85 12.82 -12.22
N LEU A 52 20.95 12.74 -11.49
CA LEU A 52 21.85 13.88 -11.21
C LEU A 52 21.12 15.12 -10.65
N PHE A 53 20.15 14.91 -9.76
CA PHE A 53 19.61 16.01 -8.96
C PHE A 53 20.64 16.46 -7.93
N SER A 54 20.65 17.74 -7.59
CA SER A 54 21.39 18.21 -6.42
C SER A 54 20.80 17.60 -5.14
N ASP A 55 21.60 17.47 -4.11
CA ASP A 55 21.15 16.93 -2.82
C ASP A 55 19.96 17.72 -2.28
N ASP A 56 19.97 19.05 -2.36
CA ASP A 56 18.86 19.91 -1.92
C ASP A 56 17.57 19.60 -2.67
N ASN A 57 17.62 19.44 -3.99
CA ASN A 57 16.46 19.09 -4.80
C ASN A 57 15.97 17.67 -4.50
N GLY A 58 16.87 16.73 -4.28
CA GLY A 58 16.57 15.38 -3.85
C GLY A 58 15.84 15.34 -2.51
N TYR A 59 16.37 16.04 -1.50
CA TYR A 59 15.74 16.15 -0.19
C TYR A 59 14.40 16.88 -0.21
N ASN A 60 14.28 17.96 -0.99
CA ASN A 60 13.00 18.66 -1.16
C ASN A 60 11.92 17.76 -1.76
N LEU A 61 12.26 16.97 -2.77
CA LEU A 61 11.33 16.02 -3.38
C LEU A 61 10.90 14.93 -2.39
N ILE A 62 11.85 14.36 -1.64
CA ILE A 62 11.56 13.35 -0.61
C ILE A 62 10.71 13.94 0.50
N GLY A 63 10.98 15.18 0.91
CA GLY A 63 10.18 15.90 1.89
C GLY A 63 8.74 16.12 1.43
N ALA A 64 8.56 16.59 0.20
CA ALA A 64 7.24 16.78 -0.40
C ALA A 64 6.48 15.45 -0.53
N TYR A 65 7.14 14.40 -1.05
CA TYR A 65 6.60 13.06 -1.12
C TYR A 65 6.16 12.56 0.27
N GLY A 66 7.04 12.67 1.25
CA GLY A 66 6.75 12.25 2.64
C GLY A 66 5.55 12.99 3.23
N GLY A 67 5.49 14.32 3.07
CA GLY A 67 4.35 15.13 3.52
C GLY A 67 3.03 14.67 2.92
N LEU A 68 2.99 14.42 1.61
CA LEU A 68 1.80 13.95 0.91
C LEU A 68 1.39 12.53 1.34
N VAL A 69 2.35 11.61 1.50
CA VAL A 69 2.09 10.24 1.99
C VAL A 69 1.45 10.24 3.37
N TYR A 70 1.82 11.19 4.25
CA TYR A 70 1.21 11.30 5.57
C TYR A 70 -0.13 12.06 5.56
N ALA A 71 -0.37 12.94 4.61
CA ALA A 71 -1.62 13.69 4.48
C ALA A 71 -2.74 12.84 3.82
N MET A 72 -2.42 12.07 2.78
CA MET A 72 -3.41 11.30 2.00
C MET A 72 -4.24 10.29 2.79
N PRO A 73 -3.75 9.62 3.85
CA PRO A 73 -4.56 8.75 4.71
C PRO A 73 -5.82 9.40 5.27
N VAL A 74 -5.83 10.70 5.51
CA VAL A 74 -7.02 11.43 5.97
C VAL A 74 -8.12 11.38 4.91
N ILE A 75 -7.76 11.60 3.64
CA ILE A 75 -8.70 11.57 2.52
C ILE A 75 -9.16 10.14 2.24
N GLY A 76 -8.22 9.19 2.14
CA GLY A 76 -8.54 7.79 1.85
C GLY A 76 -9.37 7.13 2.95
N GLY A 77 -9.11 7.43 4.22
CA GLY A 77 -9.94 7.00 5.34
C GLY A 77 -11.35 7.57 5.26
N LEU A 78 -11.48 8.88 5.03
CA LEU A 78 -12.79 9.55 4.91
C LEU A 78 -13.63 8.97 3.75
N VAL A 79 -13.01 8.71 2.60
CA VAL A 79 -13.70 8.12 1.43
C VAL A 79 -14.14 6.69 1.73
N ALA A 80 -13.31 5.91 2.41
CA ALA A 80 -13.66 4.56 2.82
C ALA A 80 -14.82 4.53 3.82
N ASP A 81 -14.75 5.37 4.86
CA ASP A 81 -15.75 5.41 5.92
C ASP A 81 -17.12 5.87 5.42
N ARG A 82 -17.15 6.85 4.49
CA ARG A 82 -18.42 7.43 4.02
C ARG A 82 -19.06 6.65 2.88
N TRP A 83 -18.23 6.01 2.02
CA TRP A 83 -18.75 5.47 0.75
C TRP A 83 -18.22 4.09 0.42
N LEU A 84 -16.91 3.94 0.26
CA LEU A 84 -16.32 2.78 -0.42
C LEU A 84 -16.31 1.51 0.44
N GLY A 85 -16.21 1.67 1.77
CA GLY A 85 -15.91 0.60 2.70
C GLY A 85 -14.41 0.27 2.72
N MET A 86 -13.92 -0.17 3.86
CA MET A 86 -12.48 -0.35 4.10
C MET A 86 -11.86 -1.41 3.20
N ARG A 87 -12.57 -2.53 2.98
CA ARG A 87 -12.05 -3.63 2.17
C ARG A 87 -11.81 -3.22 0.71
N LYS A 88 -12.74 -2.49 0.10
CA LYS A 88 -12.59 -1.98 -1.26
C LYS A 88 -11.51 -0.91 -1.34
N ALA A 89 -11.41 -0.05 -0.33
CA ALA A 89 -10.37 0.96 -0.24
C ALA A 89 -8.97 0.32 -0.16
N VAL A 90 -8.79 -0.75 0.62
CA VAL A 90 -7.52 -1.49 0.69
C VAL A 90 -7.16 -2.10 -0.66
N VAL A 91 -8.12 -2.73 -1.36
CA VAL A 91 -7.87 -3.31 -2.70
C VAL A 91 -7.50 -2.22 -3.70
N PHE A 92 -8.25 -1.12 -3.74
CA PHE A 92 -7.97 0.01 -4.63
C PHE A 92 -6.60 0.62 -4.35
N GLY A 93 -6.29 0.91 -3.09
CA GLY A 93 -4.98 1.41 -2.68
C GLY A 93 -3.85 0.43 -3.04
N GLY A 94 -4.08 -0.88 -2.84
CA GLY A 94 -3.14 -1.93 -3.21
C GLY A 94 -2.85 -1.98 -4.72
N VAL A 95 -3.87 -1.81 -5.56
CA VAL A 95 -3.69 -1.75 -7.03
C VAL A 95 -2.86 -0.53 -7.42
N LEU A 96 -3.16 0.65 -6.86
CA LEU A 96 -2.38 1.86 -7.13
C LEU A 96 -0.93 1.71 -6.70
N LEU A 97 -0.68 1.08 -5.54
CA LEU A 97 0.68 0.80 -5.05
C LEU A 97 1.44 -0.15 -5.99
N VAL A 98 0.80 -1.23 -6.45
CA VAL A 98 1.43 -2.16 -7.42
C VAL A 98 1.81 -1.41 -8.69
N LEU A 99 0.88 -0.64 -9.28
CA LEU A 99 1.14 0.13 -10.49
C LEU A 99 2.24 1.17 -10.28
N GLY A 100 2.22 1.89 -9.16
CA GLY A 100 3.24 2.87 -8.81
C GLY A 100 4.62 2.24 -8.66
N HIS A 101 4.77 1.17 -7.87
CA HIS A 101 6.07 0.52 -7.70
C HIS A 101 6.59 -0.15 -8.97
N LEU A 102 5.73 -0.76 -9.79
CA LEU A 102 6.14 -1.29 -11.09
C LEU A 102 6.50 -0.17 -12.08
N GLY A 103 5.81 0.96 -12.03
CA GLY A 103 6.17 2.13 -12.81
C GLY A 103 7.54 2.71 -12.43
N MET A 104 7.90 2.68 -11.14
CA MET A 104 9.25 3.04 -10.67
C MET A 104 10.36 2.15 -11.24
N ALA A 105 10.06 0.90 -11.61
CA ALA A 105 11.01 0.00 -12.24
C ALA A 105 11.34 0.38 -13.70
N ILE A 106 10.61 1.32 -14.30
CA ILE A 106 10.87 1.85 -15.65
C ILE A 106 11.88 2.99 -15.55
N GLU A 107 13.17 2.65 -15.62
CA GLU A 107 14.25 3.62 -15.36
C GLU A 107 14.44 4.67 -16.47
N GLY A 108 14.25 4.27 -17.74
CA GLY A 108 14.64 5.09 -18.89
C GLY A 108 16.16 5.18 -19.05
N HIS A 109 16.65 6.33 -19.50
CA HIS A 109 18.08 6.57 -19.66
C HIS A 109 18.66 7.38 -18.49
N PRO A 110 19.90 7.05 -18.03
CA PRO A 110 20.57 7.83 -16.99
C PRO A 110 20.83 9.25 -17.46
N ALA A 111 20.76 10.19 -16.53
CA ALA A 111 21.12 11.58 -16.82
C ALA A 111 22.61 11.68 -17.17
N SER A 112 22.95 12.58 -18.09
CA SER A 112 24.31 12.90 -18.47
C SER A 112 24.66 14.36 -18.17
N SER A 113 25.92 14.62 -17.86
CA SER A 113 26.43 15.98 -17.66
C SER A 113 27.57 16.27 -18.64
N VAL A 114 27.36 17.26 -19.49
CA VAL A 114 28.36 17.70 -20.48
C VAL A 114 28.56 19.19 -20.32
N GLY A 115 29.77 19.62 -20.08
CA GLY A 115 30.08 21.05 -19.88
C GLY A 115 29.32 21.73 -18.72
N GLY A 116 28.93 20.98 -17.69
CA GLY A 116 28.15 21.51 -16.57
C GLY A 116 26.63 21.55 -16.82
N VAL A 117 26.17 21.19 -18.03
CA VAL A 117 24.74 21.08 -18.35
C VAL A 117 24.25 19.66 -18.15
N VAL A 118 23.27 19.48 -17.27
CA VAL A 118 22.65 18.18 -16.99
C VAL A 118 21.46 17.95 -17.91
N THR A 119 21.51 16.89 -18.70
CA THR A 119 20.42 16.44 -19.57
C THR A 119 19.78 15.19 -18.96
N ARG A 120 18.46 15.19 -18.86
CA ARG A 120 17.67 14.10 -18.27
C ARG A 120 16.66 13.54 -19.26
N ASP A 121 16.32 12.26 -19.12
CA ASP A 121 15.22 11.66 -19.87
C ASP A 121 13.88 12.19 -19.34
N ALA A 122 13.25 13.08 -20.10
CA ALA A 122 12.00 13.72 -19.71
C ALA A 122 10.84 12.72 -19.58
N ARG A 123 10.82 11.65 -20.42
CA ARG A 123 9.77 10.62 -20.35
C ARG A 123 9.92 9.76 -19.10
N ALA A 124 11.14 9.35 -18.79
CA ALA A 124 11.43 8.59 -17.57
C ALA A 124 11.04 9.38 -16.32
N LEU A 125 11.35 10.69 -16.29
CA LEU A 125 10.93 11.56 -15.18
C LEU A 125 9.40 11.70 -15.06
N GLN A 126 8.67 11.78 -16.16
CA GLN A 126 7.21 11.80 -16.13
C GLN A 126 6.64 10.50 -15.55
N VAL A 127 7.15 9.33 -15.99
CA VAL A 127 6.77 8.02 -15.43
C VAL A 127 7.11 7.96 -13.95
N PHE A 128 8.29 8.41 -13.56
CA PHE A 128 8.72 8.48 -12.17
C PHE A 128 7.76 9.30 -11.29
N TYR A 129 7.46 10.54 -11.66
CA TYR A 129 6.55 11.40 -10.89
C TYR A 129 5.13 10.85 -10.85
N PHE A 130 4.64 10.31 -11.96
CA PHE A 130 3.34 9.65 -11.99
C PHE A 130 3.30 8.43 -11.07
N SER A 131 4.37 7.63 -11.05
CA SER A 131 4.51 6.48 -10.16
C SER A 131 4.51 6.90 -8.69
N LEU A 132 5.21 7.97 -8.31
CA LEU A 132 5.15 8.53 -6.96
C LEU A 132 3.73 8.98 -6.59
N ALA A 133 3.01 9.63 -7.51
CA ALA A 133 1.62 10.03 -7.27
C ALA A 133 0.71 8.82 -7.01
N LEU A 134 0.85 7.74 -7.80
CA LEU A 134 0.12 6.50 -7.58
C LEU A 134 0.44 5.87 -6.22
N ILE A 135 1.71 5.91 -5.78
CA ILE A 135 2.13 5.40 -4.48
C ILE A 135 1.51 6.25 -3.35
N ILE A 136 1.55 7.57 -3.44
CA ILE A 136 0.93 8.49 -2.47
C ILE A 136 -0.55 8.17 -2.31
N MET A 137 -1.28 8.09 -3.42
CA MET A 137 -2.70 7.76 -3.42
C MET A 137 -2.94 6.37 -2.84
N GLY A 138 -2.16 5.38 -3.27
CA GLY A 138 -2.28 4.01 -2.82
C GLY A 138 -2.09 3.84 -1.32
N VAL A 139 -1.05 4.46 -0.73
CA VAL A 139 -0.84 4.50 0.72
C VAL A 139 -2.01 5.17 1.42
N GLY A 140 -2.53 6.27 0.86
CA GLY A 140 -3.67 6.99 1.39
C GLY A 140 -4.91 6.12 1.57
N PHE A 141 -5.21 5.26 0.60
CA PHE A 141 -6.36 4.36 0.66
C PHE A 141 -6.09 3.09 1.45
N LEU A 142 -4.90 2.50 1.37
CA LEU A 142 -4.61 1.22 2.01
C LEU A 142 -4.38 1.38 3.52
N LYS A 143 -3.44 2.24 3.91
CA LYS A 143 -2.88 2.28 5.26
C LYS A 143 -3.90 2.55 6.38
N PRO A 144 -4.76 3.59 6.32
CA PRO A 144 -5.72 3.85 7.39
C PRO A 144 -6.75 2.73 7.51
N ASN A 145 -7.13 2.16 6.37
CA ASN A 145 -8.21 1.19 6.30
C ASN A 145 -7.79 -0.20 6.80
N ILE A 146 -6.59 -0.67 6.48
CA ILE A 146 -6.12 -1.98 6.95
C ILE A 146 -5.95 -1.99 8.48
N SER A 147 -5.43 -0.91 9.07
CA SER A 147 -5.31 -0.78 10.53
C SER A 147 -6.68 -0.77 11.22
N THR A 148 -7.66 -0.10 10.62
CA THR A 148 -9.04 -0.08 11.13
C THR A 148 -9.70 -1.46 11.02
N ILE A 149 -9.45 -2.21 9.95
CA ILE A 149 -9.92 -3.60 9.80
C ILE A 149 -9.39 -4.45 10.96
N VAL A 150 -8.09 -4.37 11.29
CA VAL A 150 -7.51 -5.10 12.43
C VAL A 150 -8.28 -4.81 13.72
N GLY A 151 -8.59 -3.53 13.99
CA GLY A 151 -9.37 -3.17 15.17
C GLY A 151 -10.79 -3.74 15.19
N LYS A 152 -11.42 -3.90 14.01
CA LYS A 152 -12.78 -4.45 13.88
C LYS A 152 -12.86 -5.97 13.93
N LEU A 153 -11.73 -6.68 13.84
CA LEU A 153 -11.69 -8.14 14.00
C LEU A 153 -11.90 -8.58 15.45
N TYR A 154 -11.77 -7.66 16.40
CA TYR A 154 -11.95 -7.92 17.82
C TYR A 154 -13.22 -7.23 18.32
N VAL A 155 -13.97 -7.92 19.17
CA VAL A 155 -15.10 -7.30 19.87
C VAL A 155 -14.59 -6.25 20.87
N GLU A 156 -15.47 -5.36 21.27
CA GLU A 156 -15.15 -4.34 22.26
C GLU A 156 -14.69 -5.02 23.58
N ASN A 157 -13.57 -4.52 24.13
CA ASN A 157 -12.92 -5.06 25.34
C ASN A 157 -12.36 -6.50 25.22
N ASP A 158 -12.12 -7.01 23.99
CA ASP A 158 -11.41 -8.30 23.83
C ASP A 158 -9.96 -8.17 24.34
N PRO A 159 -9.54 -8.95 25.36
CA PRO A 159 -8.19 -8.84 25.93
C PRO A 159 -7.08 -9.23 24.93
N ARG A 160 -7.41 -9.89 23.82
CA ARG A 160 -6.45 -10.28 22.78
C ARG A 160 -6.17 -9.17 21.77
N ARG A 161 -6.94 -8.08 21.79
CA ARG A 161 -6.83 -6.99 20.81
C ARG A 161 -5.45 -6.37 20.81
N ASP A 162 -4.88 -6.08 21.97
CA ASP A 162 -3.55 -5.45 22.08
C ASP A 162 -2.44 -6.36 21.57
N SER A 163 -2.50 -7.66 21.86
CA SER A 163 -1.56 -8.64 21.31
C SER A 163 -1.73 -8.81 19.80
N GLY A 164 -2.96 -8.72 19.28
CA GLY A 164 -3.24 -8.70 17.85
C GLY A 164 -2.61 -7.51 17.13
N PHE A 165 -2.71 -6.30 17.70
CA PHE A 165 -2.01 -5.12 17.18
C PHE A 165 -0.50 -5.27 17.28
N SER A 166 0.03 -5.84 18.38
CA SER A 166 1.47 -6.10 18.53
C SER A 166 1.99 -7.03 17.42
N LEU A 167 1.22 -8.09 17.10
CA LEU A 167 1.55 -8.98 15.98
C LEU A 167 1.49 -8.23 14.63
N PHE A 168 0.45 -7.44 14.40
CA PHE A 168 0.33 -6.62 13.19
C PHE A 168 1.52 -5.68 13.01
N TYR A 169 1.96 -4.99 14.08
CA TYR A 169 3.15 -4.13 14.05
C TYR A 169 4.46 -4.89 13.86
N ALA A 170 4.56 -6.13 14.33
CA ALA A 170 5.72 -6.97 14.03
C ALA A 170 5.88 -7.19 12.51
N GLY A 171 4.79 -7.38 11.78
CA GLY A 171 4.80 -7.45 10.31
C GLY A 171 5.40 -6.22 9.65
N ILE A 172 5.04 -5.02 10.14
CA ILE A 172 5.61 -3.75 9.66
C ILE A 172 7.14 -3.75 9.76
N ASN A 173 7.68 -4.11 10.92
CA ASN A 173 9.11 -4.10 11.18
C ASN A 173 9.85 -5.18 10.37
N ILE A 174 9.27 -6.37 10.22
CA ILE A 174 9.83 -7.45 9.39
C ILE A 174 9.94 -6.98 7.93
N GLY A 175 8.85 -6.45 7.37
CA GLY A 175 8.83 -5.95 5.99
C GLY A 175 9.85 -4.84 5.76
N ALA A 176 9.90 -3.85 6.67
CA ALA A 176 10.83 -2.73 6.60
C ALA A 176 12.30 -3.19 6.66
N THR A 177 12.63 -4.11 7.56
CA THR A 177 14.01 -4.59 7.75
C THR A 177 14.50 -5.36 6.52
N ILE A 178 13.70 -6.31 6.04
CA ILE A 178 14.09 -7.15 4.89
C ILE A 178 14.22 -6.30 3.62
N SER A 179 13.32 -5.35 3.42
CA SER A 179 13.28 -4.55 2.19
C SER A 179 14.50 -3.65 2.02
N GLY A 180 14.96 -3.00 3.09
CA GLY A 180 16.12 -2.12 3.03
C GLY A 180 17.37 -2.85 2.54
N VAL A 181 17.56 -4.08 3.02
CA VAL A 181 18.68 -4.92 2.60
C VAL A 181 18.48 -5.46 1.18
N LEU A 182 17.34 -6.09 0.91
CA LEU A 182 17.12 -6.77 -0.37
C LEU A 182 16.99 -5.79 -1.53
N CYS A 183 16.10 -4.79 -1.43
CA CYS A 183 15.90 -3.83 -2.52
C CYS A 183 17.14 -2.94 -2.71
N GLY A 184 17.82 -2.55 -1.61
CA GLY A 184 19.07 -1.80 -1.68
C GLY A 184 20.17 -2.58 -2.41
N TRP A 185 20.38 -3.85 -2.03
CA TRP A 185 21.36 -4.71 -2.69
C TRP A 185 21.03 -4.93 -4.17
N LEU A 186 19.77 -5.21 -4.52
CA LEU A 186 19.36 -5.39 -5.91
C LEU A 186 19.56 -4.12 -6.73
N GLY A 187 19.16 -2.98 -6.18
CA GLY A 187 19.29 -1.70 -6.86
C GLY A 187 20.73 -1.28 -7.12
N GLU A 188 21.62 -1.47 -6.14
CA GLU A 188 23.04 -1.11 -6.25
C GLU A 188 23.84 -2.11 -7.08
N THR A 189 23.46 -3.41 -7.08
CA THR A 189 24.23 -4.47 -7.76
C THR A 189 23.78 -4.71 -9.19
N TYR A 190 22.46 -4.74 -9.43
CA TYR A 190 21.88 -5.12 -10.72
C TYR A 190 21.21 -3.96 -11.45
N GLY A 191 20.98 -2.82 -10.80
CA GLY A 191 20.34 -1.64 -11.34
C GLY A 191 19.05 -1.27 -10.60
N TRP A 192 18.69 0.01 -10.66
CA TRP A 192 17.59 0.60 -9.89
C TRP A 192 16.24 -0.09 -10.15
N GLY A 193 15.96 -0.43 -11.44
CA GLY A 193 14.73 -1.13 -11.82
C GLY A 193 14.56 -2.49 -11.16
N TRP A 194 15.64 -3.20 -10.85
CA TRP A 194 15.57 -4.46 -10.11
C TRP A 194 15.16 -4.23 -8.65
N GLY A 195 15.72 -3.20 -8.02
CA GLY A 195 15.36 -2.83 -6.65
C GLY A 195 13.91 -2.35 -6.53
N PHE A 196 13.48 -1.45 -7.40
CA PHE A 196 12.09 -0.98 -7.46
C PHE A 196 11.12 -2.07 -7.90
N GLY A 197 11.53 -2.92 -8.84
CA GLY A 197 10.76 -4.08 -9.30
C GLY A 197 10.51 -5.09 -8.18
N ALA A 198 11.52 -5.37 -7.35
CA ALA A 198 11.37 -6.22 -6.17
C ALA A 198 10.35 -5.64 -5.18
N ALA A 199 10.38 -4.32 -4.94
CA ALA A 199 9.36 -3.64 -4.15
C ALA A 199 7.95 -3.81 -4.76
N GLY A 200 7.82 -3.69 -6.08
CA GLY A 200 6.56 -3.91 -6.81
C GLY A 200 6.04 -5.33 -6.70
N ILE A 201 6.91 -6.32 -6.82
CA ILE A 201 6.57 -7.75 -6.64
C ILE A 201 6.11 -8.01 -5.20
N GLY A 202 6.79 -7.44 -4.21
CA GLY A 202 6.36 -7.53 -2.81
C GLY A 202 4.96 -6.97 -2.61
N MET A 203 4.66 -5.80 -3.18
CA MET A 203 3.32 -5.21 -3.10
C MET A 203 2.26 -6.08 -3.78
N LEU A 204 2.59 -6.68 -4.93
CA LEU A 204 1.70 -7.60 -5.63
C LEU A 204 1.39 -8.83 -4.76
N ALA A 205 2.39 -9.37 -4.07
CA ALA A 205 2.19 -10.48 -3.12
C ALA A 205 1.26 -10.08 -1.97
N GLY A 206 1.43 -8.87 -1.42
CA GLY A 206 0.54 -8.31 -0.39
C GLY A 206 -0.91 -8.15 -0.88
N LEU A 207 -1.10 -7.60 -2.08
CA LEU A 207 -2.42 -7.46 -2.70
C LEU A 207 -3.06 -8.82 -2.95
N ALA A 208 -2.32 -9.78 -3.50
CA ALA A 208 -2.80 -11.13 -3.74
C ALA A 208 -3.23 -11.82 -2.44
N ASN A 209 -2.41 -11.72 -1.38
CA ASN A 209 -2.75 -12.21 -0.04
C ASN A 209 -4.08 -11.60 0.46
N PHE A 210 -4.25 -10.28 0.34
CA PHE A 210 -5.47 -9.61 0.79
C PHE A 210 -6.70 -10.07 0.01
N VAL A 211 -6.59 -10.15 -1.32
CA VAL A 211 -7.71 -10.57 -2.19
C VAL A 211 -8.11 -12.02 -1.90
N MET A 212 -7.15 -12.93 -1.77
CA MET A 212 -7.43 -14.34 -1.43
C MET A 212 -7.97 -14.51 -0.01
N GLY A 213 -7.52 -13.67 0.92
CA GLY A 213 -7.91 -13.68 2.32
C GLY A 213 -9.25 -13.01 2.65
N GLN A 214 -9.91 -12.34 1.70
CA GLN A 214 -11.13 -11.55 1.93
C GLN A 214 -12.27 -12.31 2.62
N LYS A 215 -12.34 -13.64 2.46
CA LYS A 215 -13.35 -14.47 3.13
C LYS A 215 -13.29 -14.37 4.66
N HIS A 216 -12.10 -14.15 5.22
CA HIS A 216 -11.86 -14.00 6.66
C HIS A 216 -12.11 -12.58 7.19
N LEU A 217 -12.45 -11.63 6.31
CA LEU A 217 -12.73 -10.23 6.62
C LEU A 217 -14.21 -9.87 6.45
N ARG A 218 -15.06 -10.85 6.05
CA ARG A 218 -16.49 -10.63 5.84
C ARG A 218 -17.18 -10.21 7.14
N GLY A 219 -18.06 -9.21 7.04
CA GLY A 219 -18.78 -8.64 8.19
C GLY A 219 -18.02 -7.54 8.95
N HIS A 220 -16.74 -7.29 8.63
CA HIS A 220 -15.92 -6.33 9.38
C HIS A 220 -15.51 -5.08 8.59
N ALA A 221 -15.62 -5.10 7.26
CA ALA A 221 -15.01 -4.07 6.41
C ALA A 221 -15.84 -3.71 5.16
N GLU A 222 -17.14 -4.00 5.18
CA GLU A 222 -18.10 -3.74 4.11
C GLU A 222 -18.39 -2.25 3.94
N PRO A 223 -18.86 -1.83 2.74
CA PRO A 223 -19.36 -0.47 2.53
C PRO A 223 -20.54 -0.16 3.45
N PRO A 224 -20.66 1.08 3.94
CA PRO A 224 -21.81 1.51 4.74
C PRO A 224 -23.15 1.32 4.01
N ASP A 225 -23.16 1.58 2.71
CA ASP A 225 -24.33 1.40 1.84
C ASP A 225 -23.89 0.79 0.49
N ALA A 226 -23.94 -0.54 0.42
CA ALA A 226 -23.56 -1.28 -0.78
C ALA A 226 -24.54 -1.07 -1.96
N ALA A 227 -25.81 -0.76 -1.68
CA ALA A 227 -26.80 -0.50 -2.72
C ALA A 227 -26.50 0.84 -3.40
N ARG A 228 -26.23 1.87 -2.62
CA ARG A 228 -25.89 3.21 -3.10
C ARG A 228 -24.61 3.25 -3.95
N LEU A 229 -23.64 2.39 -3.67
CA LEU A 229 -22.43 2.29 -4.51
C LEU A 229 -22.71 1.77 -5.92
N ARG A 230 -23.77 0.95 -6.08
CA ARG A 230 -24.18 0.38 -7.38
C ARG A 230 -25.06 1.32 -8.20
N GLU A 231 -25.55 2.42 -7.60
CA GLU A 231 -26.31 3.42 -8.31
C GLU A 231 -25.50 4.04 -9.44
N ARG A 232 -26.12 4.18 -10.62
CA ARG A 232 -25.51 4.85 -11.77
C ARG A 232 -25.53 6.36 -11.54
N VAL A 233 -24.37 7.00 -11.72
CA VAL A 233 -24.20 8.44 -11.57
C VAL A 233 -24.22 9.13 -12.93
N PHE A 234 -23.55 8.53 -13.92
CA PHE A 234 -23.47 9.07 -15.28
C PHE A 234 -23.35 7.92 -16.30
N GLY A 235 -24.36 7.74 -17.17
CA GLY A 235 -24.36 6.68 -18.18
C GLY A 235 -24.16 5.28 -17.56
N PRO A 236 -23.15 4.51 -17.99
CA PRO A 236 -22.84 3.20 -17.43
C PRO A 236 -22.04 3.27 -16.10
N VAL A 237 -21.55 4.47 -15.71
CA VAL A 237 -20.63 4.63 -14.56
C VAL A 237 -21.43 4.58 -13.27
N THR A 238 -21.09 3.62 -12.39
CA THR A 238 -21.64 3.56 -11.04
C THR A 238 -20.92 4.55 -10.11
N ARG A 239 -21.52 4.84 -8.96
CA ARG A 239 -20.90 5.68 -7.94
C ARG A 239 -19.54 5.14 -7.48
N GLU A 240 -19.40 3.83 -7.39
CA GLU A 240 -18.14 3.18 -7.07
C GLU A 240 -17.04 3.52 -8.09
N TYR A 241 -17.34 3.37 -9.39
CA TYR A 241 -16.37 3.72 -10.44
C TYR A 241 -16.10 5.21 -10.51
N ALA A 242 -17.11 6.05 -10.24
CA ALA A 242 -16.91 7.50 -10.18
C ALA A 242 -15.94 7.89 -9.05
N ILE A 243 -15.97 7.21 -7.89
CA ILE A 243 -15.02 7.42 -6.80
C ILE A 243 -13.61 7.01 -7.23
N TYR A 244 -13.44 5.85 -7.89
CA TYR A 244 -12.13 5.40 -8.35
C TYR A 244 -11.52 6.32 -9.43
N LEU A 245 -12.36 6.95 -10.26
CA LEU A 245 -11.89 7.88 -11.29
C LEU A 245 -11.60 9.28 -10.77
N ALA A 246 -12.22 9.67 -9.64
CA ALA A 246 -12.04 10.99 -9.03
C ALA A 246 -10.86 11.01 -8.02
N ALA A 247 -10.40 9.83 -7.61
CA ALA A 247 -9.26 9.67 -6.70
C ALA A 247 -7.94 9.70 -7.49
#